data_96114be13fd351ea96221a48f6cdf944
#
_entry.id   96114be13fd351ea96221a48f6cdf944
#
_cell.length_a   1.000
_cell.length_b   1.000
_cell.length_c   1.000
_cell.angle_alpha   90.00
_cell.angle_beta   90.00
_cell.angle_gamma   90.00
#
_symmetry.space_group_name_H-M   'P 1'
#
loop_
_entity.id
_entity.type
_entity.pdbx_description
1 polymer ?
#
loop_
_entity_poly.entity_id
_entity_poly.type
_entity_poly.pdbx_seq_one_letter_code
_entity_poly.pdbx_strand_id
1 'polypeptide(L)'
;MTSTPPPGPPQVQTRITVPEPKIMVNLLGAGDEILRLVERSVSSDVHVRGNEITITGAPADNALAERLFGELIELIEKGETLTTDAVRRTVGMLEQGSAERPAEVLTLDILSRRGRTIRPKTLGQKRYVDAIDGHTIVFGIGPAGTGKTYLAMAKAVQALQAKQVNRIILTRPAVEAGERLGFLPGTLNEKIDPYLRPLYDALHDMLDPESIPKLMAAGTIEVAPLAYMRGRTLNDAFIILDEAQNTTPEQMKMFLTRLGFGSKIVVTGDITQVDLPGGTTSGLRVVREILTDVADVHFAQLSSSDVVRHRLVGEIVDAYARWDVARENQQAKSVQAVPGRPTQGGRAGRRR
;
A
#
# COMPACT_ATOMS: atom_id res chain seq x y z
N MET A 1 -53.41 -17.41 -19.68
CA MET A 1 -52.62 -18.10 -18.63
C MET A 1 -51.60 -17.09 -18.12
N THR A 2 -51.90 -16.42 -17.02
CA THR A 2 -51.01 -15.48 -16.35
C THR A 2 -50.02 -16.30 -15.54
N SER A 3 -48.78 -16.42 -16.00
CA SER A 3 -47.69 -17.03 -15.24
C SER A 3 -47.36 -16.15 -14.04
N THR A 4 -47.64 -16.66 -12.84
CA THR A 4 -47.17 -16.05 -11.59
C THR A 4 -45.65 -16.04 -11.63
N PRO A 5 -44.96 -14.91 -11.36
CA PRO A 5 -43.53 -14.91 -11.29
C PRO A 5 -43.03 -15.85 -10.18
N PRO A 6 -41.87 -16.49 -10.33
CA PRO A 6 -41.35 -17.39 -9.30
C PRO A 6 -41.21 -16.66 -7.98
N PRO A 7 -41.45 -17.32 -6.83
CA PRO A 7 -41.24 -16.69 -5.53
C PRO A 7 -39.79 -16.23 -5.40
N GLY A 8 -39.60 -14.97 -4.98
CA GLY A 8 -38.29 -14.44 -4.68
C GLY A 8 -37.56 -15.26 -3.60
N PRO A 9 -36.23 -15.12 -3.46
CA PRO A 9 -35.48 -15.82 -2.43
C PRO A 9 -36.08 -15.54 -1.04
N PRO A 10 -36.01 -16.52 -0.12
CA PRO A 10 -36.58 -16.37 1.22
C PRO A 10 -35.92 -15.16 1.91
N GLN A 11 -36.72 -14.20 2.35
CA GLN A 11 -36.25 -13.07 3.14
C GLN A 11 -36.25 -13.44 4.62
N VAL A 12 -35.18 -13.15 5.31
CA VAL A 12 -35.02 -13.27 6.75
C VAL A 12 -34.85 -11.90 7.39
N GLN A 13 -35.20 -11.79 8.66
CA GLN A 13 -35.03 -10.59 9.43
C GLN A 13 -34.06 -10.84 10.57
N THR A 14 -33.01 -10.03 10.66
CA THR A 14 -32.03 -10.03 11.75
C THR A 14 -32.16 -8.72 12.55
N ARG A 15 -32.04 -8.80 13.87
CA ARG A 15 -32.08 -7.61 14.75
C ARG A 15 -30.79 -7.53 15.53
N ILE A 16 -30.23 -6.31 15.58
CA ILE A 16 -29.05 -5.96 16.37
C ILE A 16 -29.47 -4.91 17.37
N THR A 17 -29.22 -5.17 18.65
CA THR A 17 -29.42 -4.18 19.70
C THR A 17 -28.09 -3.52 20.03
N VAL A 18 -28.02 -2.18 19.85
CA VAL A 18 -26.83 -1.39 20.16
C VAL A 18 -26.80 -1.11 21.67
N PRO A 19 -25.69 -1.43 22.38
CA PRO A 19 -25.66 -1.40 23.85
C PRO A 19 -25.91 -0.01 24.44
N GLU A 20 -25.37 1.04 23.82
CA GLU A 20 -25.40 2.41 24.33
C GLU A 20 -25.91 3.40 23.28
N PRO A 21 -26.75 4.37 23.67
CA PRO A 21 -27.22 5.43 22.75
C PRO A 21 -26.09 6.22 22.09
N LYS A 22 -24.97 6.42 22.78
CA LYS A 22 -23.78 7.11 22.24
C LYS A 22 -23.17 6.36 21.06
N ILE A 23 -23.15 5.03 21.12
CA ILE A 23 -22.67 4.20 20.01
C ILE A 23 -23.60 4.37 18.80
N MET A 24 -24.91 4.38 19.02
CA MET A 24 -25.87 4.59 17.94
C MET A 24 -25.68 5.96 17.26
N VAL A 25 -25.48 7.03 18.02
CA VAL A 25 -25.23 8.38 17.47
C VAL A 25 -23.99 8.37 16.56
N ASN A 26 -22.90 7.72 17.00
CA ASN A 26 -21.68 7.61 16.21
C ASN A 26 -21.88 6.72 14.97
N LEU A 27 -22.69 5.68 15.08
CA LEU A 27 -23.00 4.75 13.99
C LEU A 27 -23.86 5.39 12.89
N LEU A 28 -24.75 6.34 13.27
CA LEU A 28 -25.52 7.12 12.31
C LEU A 28 -24.64 8.17 11.61
N GLY A 29 -23.73 8.78 12.35
CA GLY A 29 -22.89 9.89 11.87
C GLY A 29 -23.65 11.21 11.76
N ALA A 30 -22.97 12.27 11.34
CA ALA A 30 -23.57 13.57 11.16
C ALA A 30 -24.61 13.55 10.02
N GLY A 31 -25.86 13.84 10.32
CA GLY A 31 -26.96 13.80 9.34
C GLY A 31 -27.14 12.44 8.67
N ASP A 32 -26.93 11.36 9.40
CA ASP A 32 -27.03 9.96 8.97
C ASP A 32 -26.07 9.56 7.82
N GLU A 33 -24.95 10.26 7.68
CA GLU A 33 -24.01 10.03 6.57
C GLU A 33 -23.38 8.63 6.61
N ILE A 34 -23.09 8.12 7.80
CA ILE A 34 -22.51 6.78 8.00
C ILE A 34 -23.57 5.71 7.70
N LEU A 35 -24.78 5.86 8.25
CA LEU A 35 -25.88 4.94 7.98
C LEU A 35 -26.18 4.84 6.49
N ARG A 36 -26.34 5.97 5.80
CA ARG A 36 -26.57 5.98 4.34
C ARG A 36 -25.44 5.33 3.55
N LEU A 37 -24.21 5.42 4.02
CA LEU A 37 -23.09 4.73 3.38
C LEU A 37 -23.19 3.21 3.59
N VAL A 38 -23.53 2.77 4.80
CA VAL A 38 -23.76 1.35 5.11
C VAL A 38 -24.89 0.79 4.25
N GLU A 39 -26.06 1.47 4.21
CA GLU A 39 -27.23 1.09 3.40
C GLU A 39 -26.87 0.90 1.90
N ARG A 40 -25.99 1.76 1.37
CA ARG A 40 -25.52 1.64 -0.04
C ARG A 40 -24.49 0.53 -0.25
N SER A 41 -23.88 0.04 0.81
CA SER A 41 -22.83 -0.97 0.76
C SER A 41 -23.34 -2.38 0.98
N VAL A 42 -24.60 -2.55 1.38
CA VAL A 42 -25.24 -3.84 1.60
C VAL A 42 -26.46 -4.01 0.69
N SER A 43 -26.80 -5.26 0.37
CA SER A 43 -27.98 -5.58 -0.45
C SER A 43 -29.26 -5.73 0.38
N SER A 44 -29.15 -5.75 1.71
CA SER A 44 -30.29 -5.87 2.63
C SER A 44 -30.87 -4.50 2.97
N ASP A 45 -32.18 -4.45 3.21
CA ASP A 45 -32.86 -3.28 3.74
C ASP A 45 -32.52 -3.10 5.22
N VAL A 46 -32.10 -1.88 5.59
CA VAL A 46 -31.70 -1.53 6.95
C VAL A 46 -32.66 -0.50 7.52
N HIS A 47 -33.22 -0.79 8.69
CA HIS A 47 -34.09 0.14 9.42
C HIS A 47 -33.56 0.35 10.85
N VAL A 48 -33.45 1.61 11.26
CA VAL A 48 -33.00 1.98 12.61
C VAL A 48 -34.17 2.60 13.38
N ARG A 49 -34.42 2.07 14.59
CA ARG A 49 -35.44 2.63 15.51
C ARG A 49 -34.91 2.59 16.95
N GLY A 50 -34.63 3.75 17.50
CA GLY A 50 -34.04 3.88 18.84
C GLY A 50 -32.66 3.27 18.88
N ASN A 51 -32.47 2.21 19.66
CA ASN A 51 -31.20 1.46 19.75
C ASN A 51 -31.24 0.10 19.01
N GLU A 52 -32.26 -0.14 18.18
CA GLU A 52 -32.38 -1.34 17.38
C GLU A 52 -32.11 -1.08 15.90
N ILE A 53 -31.36 -1.98 15.28
CA ILE A 53 -31.12 -2.05 13.84
C ILE A 53 -31.78 -3.32 13.35
N THR A 54 -32.70 -3.19 12.41
CA THR A 54 -33.38 -4.29 11.75
C THR A 54 -32.87 -4.43 10.34
N ILE A 55 -32.39 -5.60 9.98
CA ILE A 55 -31.85 -5.95 8.67
C ILE A 55 -32.77 -6.98 8.01
N THR A 56 -33.25 -6.70 6.81
CA THR A 56 -34.18 -7.58 6.08
C THR A 56 -33.64 -7.86 4.69
N GLY A 57 -33.46 -9.13 4.31
CA GLY A 57 -32.91 -9.51 3.01
C GLY A 57 -32.66 -11.01 2.90
N ALA A 58 -31.87 -11.41 1.88
CA ALA A 58 -31.42 -12.78 1.75
C ALA A 58 -30.48 -13.18 2.91
N PRO A 59 -30.46 -14.47 3.33
CA PRO A 59 -29.66 -14.87 4.49
C PRO A 59 -28.17 -14.51 4.42
N ALA A 60 -27.57 -14.63 3.23
CA ALA A 60 -26.15 -14.30 3.02
C ALA A 60 -25.90 -12.79 3.14
N ASP A 61 -26.79 -11.95 2.59
CA ASP A 61 -26.68 -10.49 2.61
C ASP A 61 -26.89 -9.98 4.05
N ASN A 62 -27.85 -10.56 4.77
CA ASN A 62 -28.08 -10.24 6.18
C ASN A 62 -26.86 -10.59 7.04
N ALA A 63 -26.23 -11.74 6.82
CA ALA A 63 -25.03 -12.14 7.54
C ALA A 63 -23.85 -11.16 7.30
N LEU A 64 -23.69 -10.68 6.08
CA LEU A 64 -22.68 -9.66 5.76
C LEU A 64 -22.98 -8.32 6.46
N ALA A 65 -24.25 -7.88 6.39
CA ALA A 65 -24.68 -6.64 7.05
C ALA A 65 -24.54 -6.73 8.58
N GLU A 66 -24.90 -7.86 9.18
CA GLU A 66 -24.75 -8.12 10.61
C GLU A 66 -23.28 -8.06 11.04
N ARG A 67 -22.39 -8.71 10.28
CA ARG A 67 -20.93 -8.61 10.52
C ARG A 67 -20.43 -7.19 10.38
N LEU A 68 -20.88 -6.45 9.37
CA LEU A 68 -20.49 -5.06 9.17
C LEU A 68 -20.87 -4.21 10.37
N PHE A 69 -22.12 -4.25 10.82
CA PHE A 69 -22.55 -3.52 12.01
C PHE A 69 -21.76 -3.94 13.26
N GLY A 70 -21.52 -5.24 13.45
CA GLY A 70 -20.71 -5.75 14.55
C GLY A 70 -19.30 -5.14 14.59
N GLU A 71 -18.61 -5.12 13.46
CA GLU A 71 -17.26 -4.51 13.35
C GLU A 71 -17.28 -2.99 13.57
N LEU A 72 -18.31 -2.27 13.06
CA LEU A 72 -18.43 -0.83 13.26
C LEU A 72 -18.74 -0.48 14.74
N ILE A 73 -19.58 -1.27 15.41
CA ILE A 73 -19.86 -1.12 16.85
C ILE A 73 -18.57 -1.32 17.65
N GLU A 74 -17.81 -2.38 17.37
CA GLU A 74 -16.56 -2.66 18.05
C GLU A 74 -15.50 -1.55 17.85
N LEU A 75 -15.42 -0.96 16.65
CA LEU A 75 -14.56 0.21 16.42
C LEU A 75 -14.92 1.37 17.34
N ILE A 76 -16.22 1.67 17.49
CA ILE A 76 -16.70 2.73 18.38
C ILE A 76 -16.40 2.39 19.85
N GLU A 77 -16.62 1.14 20.28
CA GLU A 77 -16.32 0.67 21.65
C GLU A 77 -14.84 0.78 21.99
N LYS A 78 -13.95 0.56 21.00
CA LYS A 78 -12.52 0.78 21.12
C LYS A 78 -12.10 2.25 21.07
N GLY A 79 -13.07 3.17 21.01
CA GLY A 79 -12.84 4.62 21.05
C GLY A 79 -12.55 5.26 19.69
N GLU A 80 -12.73 4.53 18.59
CA GLU A 80 -12.52 5.07 17.24
C GLU A 80 -13.71 5.92 16.79
N THR A 81 -13.40 7.03 16.13
CA THR A 81 -14.42 7.83 15.45
C THR A 81 -14.68 7.24 14.07
N LEU A 82 -15.92 6.83 13.79
CA LEU A 82 -16.26 6.34 12.46
C LEU A 82 -16.19 7.47 11.43
N THR A 83 -15.46 7.21 10.38
CA THR A 83 -15.39 8.05 9.19
C THR A 83 -15.92 7.26 7.99
N THR A 84 -16.34 7.94 6.94
CA THR A 84 -16.77 7.30 5.70
C THR A 84 -15.66 6.42 5.10
N ASP A 85 -14.39 6.77 5.33
CA ASP A 85 -13.22 5.99 4.91
C ASP A 85 -13.10 4.69 5.72
N ALA A 86 -13.28 4.75 7.05
CA ALA A 86 -13.26 3.57 7.92
C ALA A 86 -14.36 2.56 7.53
N VAL A 87 -15.57 3.04 7.26
CA VAL A 87 -16.69 2.18 6.81
C VAL A 87 -16.36 1.48 5.49
N ARG A 88 -15.89 2.22 4.48
CA ARG A 88 -15.52 1.62 3.18
C ARG A 88 -14.42 0.57 3.31
N ARG A 89 -13.44 0.80 4.18
CA ARG A 89 -12.37 -0.18 4.45
C ARG A 89 -12.93 -1.42 5.12
N THR A 90 -13.79 -1.25 6.12
CA THR A 90 -14.45 -2.37 6.80
C THR A 90 -15.25 -3.22 5.80
N VAL A 91 -16.04 -2.58 4.94
CA VAL A 91 -16.77 -3.28 3.86
C VAL A 91 -15.82 -4.05 2.95
N GLY A 92 -14.79 -3.39 2.41
CA GLY A 92 -13.83 -4.04 1.51
C GLY A 92 -13.07 -5.20 2.15
N MET A 93 -12.77 -5.15 3.46
CA MET A 93 -12.16 -6.27 4.18
C MET A 93 -13.14 -7.45 4.34
N LEU A 94 -14.40 -7.18 4.62
CA LEU A 94 -15.44 -8.22 4.76
C LEU A 94 -15.73 -8.92 3.43
N GLU A 95 -15.76 -8.17 2.33
CA GLU A 95 -15.94 -8.72 0.97
C GLU A 95 -14.81 -9.65 0.54
N GLN A 96 -13.57 -9.42 1.02
CA GLN A 96 -12.43 -10.29 0.76
C GLN A 96 -12.52 -11.66 1.48
N GLY A 97 -13.50 -11.84 2.37
CA GLY A 97 -13.73 -13.10 3.06
C GLY A 97 -12.61 -13.53 4.01
N SER A 98 -11.78 -12.60 4.48
CA SER A 98 -10.69 -12.89 5.41
C SER A 98 -11.18 -13.36 6.78
N ALA A 99 -10.39 -14.20 7.44
CA ALA A 99 -10.62 -14.57 8.84
C ALA A 99 -10.23 -13.44 9.81
N GLU A 100 -9.40 -12.49 9.38
CA GLU A 100 -8.98 -11.34 10.18
C GLU A 100 -10.14 -10.35 10.34
N ARG A 101 -10.29 -9.82 11.54
CA ARG A 101 -11.39 -8.91 11.88
C ARG A 101 -11.03 -7.46 11.54
N PRO A 102 -11.86 -6.73 10.76
CA PRO A 102 -11.62 -5.32 10.42
C PRO A 102 -11.34 -4.44 11.64
N ALA A 103 -12.07 -4.61 12.74
CA ALA A 103 -11.87 -3.83 13.96
C ALA A 103 -10.47 -4.06 14.56
N GLU A 104 -9.93 -5.27 14.51
CA GLU A 104 -8.57 -5.56 14.98
C GLU A 104 -7.52 -4.91 14.08
N VAL A 105 -7.72 -4.95 12.77
CA VAL A 105 -6.81 -4.34 11.79
C VAL A 105 -6.76 -2.83 11.98
N LEU A 106 -7.93 -2.19 12.05
CA LEU A 106 -8.05 -0.73 12.09
C LEU A 106 -7.71 -0.12 13.46
N THR A 107 -7.61 -0.95 14.52
CA THR A 107 -7.21 -0.51 15.87
C THR A 107 -5.77 -0.93 16.24
N LEU A 108 -5.03 -1.60 15.35
CA LEU A 108 -3.65 -1.99 15.59
C LEU A 108 -2.72 -0.77 15.57
N ASP A 109 -2.31 -0.31 16.74
CA ASP A 109 -1.40 0.82 16.88
C ASP A 109 0.05 0.40 16.64
N ILE A 110 0.68 0.92 15.60
CA ILE A 110 2.13 0.75 15.36
C ILE A 110 2.89 1.84 16.12
N LEU A 111 2.49 3.07 15.93
CA LEU A 111 3.15 4.23 16.50
C LEU A 111 2.12 5.33 16.79
N SER A 112 2.15 5.87 18.01
CA SER A 112 1.28 7.00 18.40
C SER A 112 2.13 8.21 18.75
N ARG A 113 1.79 9.38 18.18
CA ARG A 113 2.47 10.64 18.43
C ARG A 113 1.51 11.83 18.34
N ARG A 114 1.52 12.69 19.37
CA ARG A 114 0.73 13.95 19.41
C ARG A 114 -0.72 13.76 18.95
N GLY A 115 -1.37 12.65 19.37
CA GLY A 115 -2.76 12.36 19.01
C GLY A 115 -2.94 11.78 17.58
N ARG A 116 -1.86 11.57 16.84
CA ARG A 116 -1.88 10.85 15.55
C ARG A 116 -1.33 9.45 15.75
N THR A 117 -2.07 8.46 15.31
CA THR A 117 -1.67 7.06 15.38
C THR A 117 -1.47 6.51 13.97
N ILE A 118 -0.35 5.83 13.76
CA ILE A 118 -0.05 5.12 12.52
C ILE A 118 -0.54 3.69 12.69
N ARG A 119 -1.41 3.26 11.77
CA ARG A 119 -2.06 1.94 11.78
C ARG A 119 -2.13 1.36 10.38
N PRO A 120 -2.17 0.03 10.23
CA PRO A 120 -2.59 -0.58 8.98
C PRO A 120 -4.03 -0.16 8.66
N LYS A 121 -4.31 0.09 7.40
CA LYS A 121 -5.63 0.49 6.92
C LYS A 121 -6.28 -0.56 6.02
N THR A 122 -5.55 -1.64 5.72
CA THR A 122 -5.99 -2.76 4.89
C THR A 122 -5.44 -4.07 5.45
N LEU A 123 -6.03 -5.19 5.02
CA LEU A 123 -5.55 -6.52 5.39
C LEU A 123 -4.13 -6.77 4.88
N GLY A 124 -3.82 -6.36 3.64
CA GLY A 124 -2.48 -6.50 3.09
C GLY A 124 -1.44 -5.72 3.88
N GLN A 125 -1.78 -4.49 4.32
CA GLN A 125 -0.92 -3.71 5.19
C GLN A 125 -0.71 -4.36 6.56
N LYS A 126 -1.76 -4.93 7.18
CA LYS A 126 -1.62 -5.66 8.43
C LYS A 126 -0.69 -6.85 8.30
N ARG A 127 -0.90 -7.71 7.30
CA ARG A 127 -0.03 -8.87 7.04
C ARG A 127 1.41 -8.47 6.80
N TYR A 128 1.63 -7.35 6.13
CA TYR A 128 2.97 -6.80 5.94
C TYR A 128 3.60 -6.36 7.27
N VAL A 129 2.86 -5.69 8.14
CA VAL A 129 3.32 -5.30 9.48
C VAL A 129 3.62 -6.53 10.33
N ASP A 130 2.75 -7.54 10.33
CA ASP A 130 2.96 -8.80 11.04
C ASP A 130 4.21 -9.54 10.51
N ALA A 131 4.41 -9.54 9.20
CA ALA A 131 5.61 -10.12 8.59
C ALA A 131 6.89 -9.41 9.06
N ILE A 132 6.87 -8.07 9.18
CA ILE A 132 8.01 -7.30 9.72
C ILE A 132 8.28 -7.71 11.17
N ASP A 133 7.26 -7.98 11.96
CA ASP A 133 7.47 -8.44 13.33
C ASP A 133 8.06 -9.85 13.39
N GLY A 134 7.59 -10.75 12.55
CA GLY A 134 7.91 -12.17 12.58
C GLY A 134 9.21 -12.59 11.88
N HIS A 135 9.81 -11.76 11.01
CA HIS A 135 10.94 -12.18 10.17
C HIS A 135 12.09 -11.18 10.21
N THR A 136 13.31 -11.67 9.99
CA THR A 136 14.54 -10.86 9.96
C THR A 136 14.65 -10.06 8.65
N ILE A 137 14.27 -10.65 7.51
CA ILE A 137 14.27 -9.96 6.21
C ILE A 137 12.87 -9.99 5.62
N VAL A 138 12.31 -8.82 5.33
CA VAL A 138 10.98 -8.69 4.73
C VAL A 138 11.04 -7.85 3.46
N PHE A 139 10.47 -8.38 2.39
CA PHE A 139 10.27 -7.67 1.15
C PHE A 139 8.81 -7.21 1.06
N GLY A 140 8.57 -5.90 1.10
CA GLY A 140 7.27 -5.27 0.86
C GLY A 140 7.15 -4.87 -0.61
N ILE A 141 6.45 -5.67 -1.42
CA ILE A 141 6.34 -5.47 -2.87
C ILE A 141 4.91 -5.11 -3.23
N GLY A 142 4.72 -4.08 -4.06
CA GLY A 142 3.40 -3.68 -4.53
C GLY A 142 3.37 -2.27 -5.12
N PRO A 143 2.20 -1.82 -5.61
CA PRO A 143 2.05 -0.53 -6.27
C PRO A 143 2.40 0.66 -5.38
N ALA A 144 2.68 1.81 -6.00
CA ALA A 144 2.85 3.06 -5.27
C ALA A 144 1.59 3.43 -4.48
N GLY A 145 1.76 4.01 -3.29
CA GLY A 145 0.65 4.43 -2.42
C GLY A 145 0.05 3.35 -1.54
N THR A 146 0.61 2.13 -1.52
CA THR A 146 0.21 1.06 -0.59
C THR A 146 0.82 1.19 0.81
N GLY A 147 1.61 2.23 1.06
CA GLY A 147 2.18 2.53 2.39
C GLY A 147 3.41 1.70 2.78
N LYS A 148 4.02 0.93 1.86
CA LYS A 148 5.17 0.04 2.14
C LYS A 148 6.27 0.70 2.97
N THR A 149 6.85 1.75 2.42
CA THR A 149 7.96 2.49 3.05
C THR A 149 7.52 3.17 4.34
N TYR A 150 6.33 3.78 4.33
CA TYR A 150 5.77 4.47 5.48
C TYR A 150 5.55 3.54 6.69
N LEU A 151 4.96 2.36 6.46
CA LEU A 151 4.74 1.36 7.51
C LEU A 151 6.06 0.73 8.00
N ALA A 152 7.01 0.46 7.08
CA ALA A 152 8.35 0.00 7.45
C ALA A 152 9.06 1.02 8.36
N MET A 153 8.97 2.31 8.04
CA MET A 153 9.55 3.38 8.87
C MET A 153 8.86 3.50 10.21
N ALA A 154 7.54 3.37 10.28
CA ALA A 154 6.81 3.35 11.55
C ALA A 154 7.26 2.19 12.44
N LYS A 155 7.46 1.01 11.87
CA LYS A 155 8.00 -0.17 12.58
C LYS A 155 9.44 0.04 13.04
N ALA A 156 10.27 0.70 12.22
CA ALA A 156 11.65 1.03 12.60
C ALA A 156 11.69 1.99 13.79
N VAL A 157 10.86 3.04 13.76
CA VAL A 157 10.75 3.99 14.89
C VAL A 157 10.21 3.30 16.15
N GLN A 158 9.21 2.43 16.02
CA GLN A 158 8.69 1.62 17.12
C GLN A 158 9.79 0.76 17.74
N ALA A 159 10.56 0.04 16.92
CA ALA A 159 11.65 -0.82 17.36
C ALA A 159 12.78 -0.02 18.07
N LEU A 160 13.09 1.18 17.55
CA LEU A 160 14.07 2.08 18.19
C LEU A 160 13.57 2.58 19.56
N GLN A 161 12.31 3.01 19.65
CA GLN A 161 11.70 3.46 20.92
C GLN A 161 11.61 2.33 21.94
N ALA A 162 11.32 1.10 21.48
CA ALA A 162 11.28 -0.10 22.30
C ALA A 162 12.70 -0.65 22.64
N LYS A 163 13.77 0.00 22.17
CA LYS A 163 15.17 -0.41 22.35
C LYS A 163 15.48 -1.83 21.83
N GLN A 164 14.71 -2.29 20.85
CA GLN A 164 14.97 -3.55 20.14
C GLN A 164 16.15 -3.41 19.18
N VAL A 165 16.37 -2.18 18.68
CA VAL A 165 17.52 -1.82 17.84
C VAL A 165 18.15 -0.54 18.40
N ASN A 166 19.42 -0.31 18.08
CA ASN A 166 20.16 0.87 18.51
C ASN A 166 20.14 2.00 17.45
N ARG A 167 19.81 1.67 16.22
CA ARG A 167 19.83 2.64 15.11
C ARG A 167 18.88 2.26 13.99
N ILE A 168 18.49 3.26 13.19
CA ILE A 168 17.73 3.12 11.96
C ILE A 168 18.61 3.54 10.81
N ILE A 169 18.68 2.74 9.75
CA ILE A 169 19.41 3.04 8.53
C ILE A 169 18.42 3.03 7.37
N LEU A 170 18.26 4.19 6.73
CA LEU A 170 17.40 4.40 5.58
C LEU A 170 18.27 4.55 4.36
N THR A 171 18.06 3.70 3.36
CA THR A 171 18.87 3.74 2.14
C THR A 171 17.99 3.60 0.91
N ARG A 172 18.47 4.20 -0.18
CA ARG A 172 17.80 4.18 -1.48
C ARG A 172 18.86 4.09 -2.58
N PRO A 173 18.64 3.33 -3.67
CA PRO A 173 19.51 3.40 -4.84
C PRO A 173 19.44 4.81 -5.44
N ALA A 174 20.59 5.39 -5.71
CA ALA A 174 20.68 6.61 -6.49
C ALA A 174 20.55 6.22 -7.97
N VAL A 175 19.35 6.37 -8.54
CA VAL A 175 19.11 6.11 -9.96
C VAL A 175 18.92 7.43 -10.67
N GLU A 176 19.62 7.60 -11.78
CA GLU A 176 19.41 8.73 -12.68
C GLU A 176 18.10 8.49 -13.48
N ALA A 177 16.97 8.95 -12.95
CA ALA A 177 15.72 8.98 -13.69
C ALA A 177 15.81 10.03 -14.82
N GLY A 178 16.45 9.67 -15.94
CA GLY A 178 16.56 10.53 -17.12
C GLY A 178 17.48 11.76 -17.00
N GLU A 179 17.82 12.20 -15.82
CA GLU A 179 18.77 13.29 -15.55
C GLU A 179 20.10 12.70 -15.05
N ARG A 180 21.15 12.86 -15.82
CA ARG A 180 22.48 12.42 -15.41
C ARG A 180 22.92 13.26 -14.20
N LEU A 181 23.13 12.61 -13.05
CA LEU A 181 23.65 13.22 -11.80
C LEU A 181 24.88 14.16 -12.06
N GLY A 182 25.59 13.92 -13.16
CA GLY A 182 26.70 14.77 -13.61
C GLY A 182 26.31 16.19 -14.02
N PHE A 183 25.06 16.48 -14.35
CA PHE A 183 24.60 17.80 -14.81
C PHE A 183 24.04 18.70 -13.71
N LEU A 184 23.75 18.16 -12.52
CA LEU A 184 23.31 18.99 -11.38
C LEU A 184 24.53 19.71 -10.77
N PRO A 185 24.47 21.03 -10.51
CA PRO A 185 25.49 21.73 -9.77
C PRO A 185 25.51 21.31 -8.29
N GLY A 186 26.68 21.29 -7.66
CA GLY A 186 26.84 21.00 -6.24
C GLY A 186 27.66 19.74 -5.94
N THR A 187 27.86 19.50 -4.65
CA THR A 187 28.52 18.29 -4.13
C THR A 187 27.69 17.03 -4.36
N LEU A 188 28.29 15.86 -4.26
CA LEU A 188 27.57 14.58 -4.43
C LEU A 188 26.38 14.46 -3.46
N ASN A 189 26.55 14.91 -2.22
CA ASN A 189 25.51 14.89 -1.20
C ASN A 189 24.32 15.80 -1.58
N GLU A 190 24.58 17.02 -2.07
CA GLU A 190 23.54 17.94 -2.53
C GLU A 190 22.76 17.40 -3.73
N LYS A 191 23.40 16.62 -4.59
CA LYS A 191 22.76 15.97 -5.75
C LYS A 191 21.88 14.78 -5.37
N ILE A 192 22.18 14.10 -4.27
CA ILE A 192 21.47 12.92 -3.79
C ILE A 192 20.32 13.30 -2.84
N ASP A 193 20.42 14.45 -2.15
CA ASP A 193 19.45 14.94 -1.17
C ASP A 193 18.00 14.93 -1.68
N PRO A 194 17.65 15.35 -2.92
CA PRO A 194 16.28 15.30 -3.44
C PRO A 194 15.69 13.89 -3.45
N TYR A 195 16.50 12.87 -3.70
CA TYR A 195 16.03 11.46 -3.73
C TYR A 195 15.78 10.90 -2.34
N LEU A 196 16.36 11.50 -1.30
CA LEU A 196 16.21 11.09 0.09
C LEU A 196 15.11 11.87 0.83
N ARG A 197 14.62 12.98 0.26
CA ARG A 197 13.55 13.82 0.86
C ARG A 197 12.33 13.05 1.32
N PRO A 198 11.75 12.10 0.54
CA PRO A 198 10.59 11.35 0.99
C PRO A 198 10.83 10.57 2.29
N LEU A 199 12.07 10.15 2.55
CA LEU A 199 12.45 9.48 3.78
C LEU A 199 12.51 10.45 4.96
N TYR A 200 13.02 11.66 4.73
CA TYR A 200 13.00 12.73 5.75
C TYR A 200 11.58 13.18 6.09
N ASP A 201 10.71 13.33 5.08
CA ASP A 201 9.32 13.73 5.27
C ASP A 201 8.58 12.70 6.14
N ALA A 202 8.78 11.41 5.88
CA ALA A 202 8.20 10.36 6.70
C ALA A 202 8.77 10.32 8.14
N LEU A 203 10.07 10.61 8.34
CA LEU A 203 10.63 10.76 9.68
C LEU A 203 10.00 11.94 10.45
N HIS A 204 9.75 13.07 9.77
CA HIS A 204 9.10 14.23 10.37
C HIS A 204 7.66 13.95 10.81
N ASP A 205 6.95 13.07 10.13
CA ASP A 205 5.63 12.61 10.56
C ASP A 205 5.68 11.75 11.84
N MET A 206 6.78 11.01 12.05
CA MET A 206 6.90 9.97 13.07
C MET A 206 7.67 10.40 14.30
N LEU A 207 8.63 11.31 14.15
CA LEU A 207 9.52 11.79 15.21
C LEU A 207 9.36 13.29 15.44
N ASP A 208 9.79 13.75 16.60
CA ASP A 208 9.79 15.18 16.87
C ASP A 208 10.81 15.90 15.98
N PRO A 209 10.41 16.93 15.20
CA PRO A 209 11.31 17.63 14.29
C PRO A 209 12.60 18.13 14.96
N GLU A 210 12.52 18.56 16.24
CA GLU A 210 13.69 19.01 17.00
C GLU A 210 14.63 17.86 17.40
N SER A 211 14.14 16.62 17.46
CA SER A 211 14.93 15.44 17.81
C SER A 211 15.67 14.84 16.63
N ILE A 212 15.13 14.97 15.41
CA ILE A 212 15.71 14.37 14.21
C ILE A 212 17.15 14.79 13.96
N PRO A 213 17.52 16.08 13.98
CA PRO A 213 18.91 16.49 13.79
C PRO A 213 19.86 15.92 14.85
N LYS A 214 19.40 15.80 16.10
CA LYS A 214 20.19 15.23 17.20
C LYS A 214 20.41 13.73 17.00
N LEU A 215 19.37 12.99 16.60
CA LEU A 215 19.46 11.56 16.32
C LEU A 215 20.35 11.27 15.11
N MET A 216 20.31 12.13 14.09
CA MET A 216 21.20 12.03 12.93
C MET A 216 22.64 12.34 13.30
N ALA A 217 22.90 13.42 14.04
CA ALA A 217 24.24 13.77 14.50
C ALA A 217 24.86 12.70 15.41
N ALA A 218 24.03 12.02 16.19
CA ALA A 218 24.45 10.88 17.03
C ALA A 218 24.64 9.56 16.25
N GLY A 219 24.27 9.51 14.95
CA GLY A 219 24.29 8.29 14.16
C GLY A 219 23.22 7.27 14.54
N THR A 220 22.24 7.68 15.36
CA THR A 220 21.07 6.84 15.71
C THR A 220 20.13 6.69 14.52
N ILE A 221 20.01 7.71 13.68
CA ILE A 221 19.31 7.66 12.40
C ILE A 221 20.33 8.05 11.32
N GLU A 222 20.46 7.21 10.32
CA GLU A 222 21.30 7.43 9.14
C GLU A 222 20.42 7.37 7.89
N VAL A 223 20.54 8.38 7.03
CA VAL A 223 19.90 8.40 5.70
C VAL A 223 21.02 8.53 4.67
N ALA A 224 21.24 7.51 3.85
CA ALA A 224 22.37 7.44 2.95
C ALA A 224 22.06 6.66 1.67
N PRO A 225 22.76 6.98 0.56
CA PRO A 225 22.66 6.18 -0.67
C PRO A 225 23.10 4.73 -0.45
N LEU A 226 22.51 3.81 -1.21
CA LEU A 226 22.84 2.39 -1.15
C LEU A 226 24.34 2.08 -1.32
N ALA A 227 25.03 2.86 -2.13
CA ALA A 227 26.47 2.68 -2.36
C ALA A 227 27.32 2.81 -1.07
N TYR A 228 26.85 3.58 -0.08
CA TYR A 228 27.54 3.78 1.20
C TYR A 228 27.42 2.60 2.15
N MET A 229 26.59 1.62 1.82
CA MET A 229 26.46 0.36 2.59
C MET A 229 27.60 -0.63 2.29
N ARG A 230 28.36 -0.41 1.22
CA ARG A 230 29.41 -1.34 0.80
C ARG A 230 30.51 -1.46 1.85
N GLY A 231 30.92 -2.71 2.16
CA GLY A 231 32.00 -3.00 3.12
C GLY A 231 31.61 -2.85 4.58
N ARG A 232 30.35 -2.54 4.90
CA ARG A 232 29.86 -2.39 6.27
C ARG A 232 29.22 -3.69 6.75
N THR A 233 29.20 -3.90 8.08
CA THR A 233 28.33 -4.84 8.79
C THR A 233 27.43 -4.04 9.70
N LEU A 234 26.13 -4.17 9.56
CA LEU A 234 25.13 -3.35 10.22
C LEU A 234 24.52 -4.14 11.37
N ASN A 235 25.09 -4.03 12.57
CA ASN A 235 24.61 -4.69 13.78
C ASN A 235 23.60 -3.82 14.54
N ASP A 236 22.66 -4.45 15.25
CA ASP A 236 21.66 -3.84 16.13
C ASP A 236 20.91 -2.70 15.43
N ALA A 237 20.56 -2.90 14.16
CA ALA A 237 20.00 -1.90 13.31
C ALA A 237 18.69 -2.35 12.65
N PHE A 238 17.74 -1.43 12.51
CA PHE A 238 16.61 -1.58 11.59
C PHE A 238 16.95 -0.90 10.28
N ILE A 239 17.05 -1.67 9.20
CA ILE A 239 17.59 -1.21 7.93
C ILE A 239 16.46 -1.24 6.90
N ILE A 240 16.24 -0.13 6.19
CA ILE A 240 15.24 -0.03 5.14
C ILE A 240 15.93 0.30 3.82
N LEU A 241 15.70 -0.54 2.80
CA LEU A 241 16.04 -0.24 1.42
C LEU A 241 14.77 0.12 0.67
N ASP A 242 14.63 1.38 0.33
CA ASP A 242 13.50 1.90 -0.45
C ASP A 242 13.79 1.93 -1.95
N GLU A 243 12.72 1.85 -2.79
CA GLU A 243 12.80 1.82 -4.27
C GLU A 243 13.74 0.72 -4.81
N ALA A 244 13.70 -0.44 -4.17
CA ALA A 244 14.63 -1.54 -4.43
C ALA A 244 14.51 -2.14 -5.84
N GLN A 245 13.42 -1.89 -6.58
CA GLN A 245 13.31 -2.26 -7.99
C GLN A 245 14.40 -1.63 -8.84
N ASN A 246 14.96 -0.51 -8.38
CA ASN A 246 16.03 0.22 -9.04
C ASN A 246 17.44 -0.23 -8.61
N THR A 247 17.59 -1.42 -8.04
CA THR A 247 18.87 -2.09 -7.79
C THR A 247 19.19 -3.11 -8.87
N THR A 248 20.47 -3.32 -9.15
CA THR A 248 20.93 -4.50 -9.88
C THR A 248 20.97 -5.74 -8.97
N PRO A 249 21.03 -6.97 -9.50
CA PRO A 249 21.20 -8.17 -8.68
C PRO A 249 22.45 -8.14 -7.78
N GLU A 250 23.55 -7.57 -8.26
CA GLU A 250 24.79 -7.41 -7.50
C GLU A 250 24.63 -6.41 -6.35
N GLN A 251 23.92 -5.31 -6.59
CA GLN A 251 23.62 -4.31 -5.55
C GLN A 251 22.70 -4.90 -4.48
N MET A 252 21.67 -5.64 -4.87
CA MET A 252 20.79 -6.33 -3.93
C MET A 252 21.55 -7.34 -3.08
N LYS A 253 22.37 -8.19 -3.70
CA LYS A 253 23.23 -9.13 -2.98
C LYS A 253 24.19 -8.40 -2.04
N MET A 254 24.86 -7.36 -2.52
CA MET A 254 25.76 -6.53 -1.71
C MET A 254 25.04 -5.98 -0.47
N PHE A 255 23.82 -5.48 -0.62
CA PHE A 255 23.03 -4.90 0.47
C PHE A 255 22.58 -5.96 1.49
N LEU A 256 21.97 -7.06 1.05
CA LEU A 256 21.46 -8.10 1.93
C LEU A 256 22.58 -8.73 2.78
N THR A 257 23.79 -8.82 2.21
CA THR A 257 24.96 -9.32 2.94
C THR A 257 25.55 -8.30 3.94
N ARG A 258 24.92 -7.14 4.15
CA ARG A 258 25.26 -6.18 5.23
C ARG A 258 24.56 -6.49 6.54
N LEU A 259 23.61 -7.44 6.54
CA LEU A 259 22.90 -7.86 7.74
C LEU A 259 23.90 -8.28 8.82
N GLY A 260 23.82 -7.63 9.96
CA GLY A 260 24.58 -7.94 11.16
C GLY A 260 23.72 -8.56 12.25
N PHE A 261 24.32 -8.92 13.35
CA PHE A 261 23.61 -9.50 14.50
C PHE A 261 22.63 -8.48 15.10
N GLY A 262 21.48 -8.97 15.57
CA GLY A 262 20.45 -8.12 16.18
C GLY A 262 19.78 -7.13 15.23
N SER A 263 19.94 -7.34 13.90
CA SER A 263 19.41 -6.44 12.89
C SER A 263 18.24 -7.02 12.14
N LYS A 264 17.42 -6.12 11.58
CA LYS A 264 16.27 -6.42 10.72
C LYS A 264 16.41 -5.63 9.41
N ILE A 265 16.10 -6.25 8.28
CA ILE A 265 16.07 -5.62 6.97
C ILE A 265 14.64 -5.62 6.43
N VAL A 266 14.19 -4.45 5.98
CA VAL A 266 12.96 -4.31 5.20
C VAL A 266 13.30 -3.71 3.85
N VAL A 267 12.91 -4.40 2.78
CA VAL A 267 13.13 -3.99 1.40
C VAL A 267 11.78 -3.60 0.80
N THR A 268 11.64 -2.36 0.32
CA THR A 268 10.39 -1.88 -0.29
C THR A 268 10.59 -1.56 -1.77
N GLY A 269 9.58 -1.87 -2.60
CA GLY A 269 9.68 -1.57 -4.02
C GLY A 269 8.42 -1.91 -4.82
N ASP A 270 8.41 -1.43 -6.05
CA ASP A 270 7.37 -1.68 -7.05
C ASP A 270 8.00 -2.27 -8.32
N ILE A 271 7.77 -3.55 -8.56
CA ILE A 271 8.35 -4.25 -9.72
C ILE A 271 7.85 -3.75 -11.08
N THR A 272 6.81 -2.90 -11.10
CA THR A 272 6.27 -2.29 -12.32
C THR A 272 6.96 -0.96 -12.67
N GLN A 273 7.63 -0.32 -11.70
CA GLN A 273 8.26 1.00 -11.83
C GLN A 273 9.80 0.87 -11.84
N VAL A 274 10.34 0.20 -12.84
CA VAL A 274 11.79 -0.01 -12.98
C VAL A 274 12.39 1.08 -13.85
N ASP A 275 13.23 1.94 -13.27
CA ASP A 275 13.93 3.06 -13.94
C ASP A 275 15.38 2.73 -14.29
N LEU A 276 15.77 1.46 -14.26
CA LEU A 276 17.11 1.02 -14.63
C LEU A 276 17.37 1.21 -16.14
N PRO A 277 18.61 1.48 -16.54
CA PRO A 277 18.97 1.59 -17.95
C PRO A 277 18.54 0.35 -18.75
N GLY A 278 18.15 0.55 -20.03
CA GLY A 278 17.59 -0.50 -20.86
C GLY A 278 18.42 -1.78 -20.87
N GLY A 279 17.77 -2.92 -20.68
CA GLY A 279 18.40 -4.24 -20.64
C GLY A 279 18.94 -4.69 -19.26
N THR A 280 18.91 -3.82 -18.24
CA THR A 280 19.35 -4.18 -16.90
C THR A 280 18.20 -4.85 -16.13
N THR A 281 18.46 -6.05 -15.59
CA THR A 281 17.48 -6.77 -14.78
C THR A 281 17.41 -6.18 -13.36
N SER A 282 16.20 -5.96 -12.86
CA SER A 282 15.99 -5.52 -11.49
C SER A 282 16.38 -6.58 -10.47
N GLY A 283 17.21 -6.19 -9.49
CA GLY A 283 17.59 -7.05 -8.37
C GLY A 283 16.40 -7.51 -7.54
N LEU A 284 15.36 -6.66 -7.41
CA LEU A 284 14.13 -7.02 -6.68
C LEU A 284 13.36 -8.16 -7.38
N ARG A 285 13.41 -8.25 -8.70
CA ARG A 285 12.78 -9.38 -9.42
C ARG A 285 13.54 -10.67 -9.20
N VAL A 286 14.85 -10.62 -9.35
CA VAL A 286 15.73 -11.79 -9.25
C VAL A 286 15.79 -12.37 -7.83
N VAL A 287 15.84 -11.50 -6.80
CA VAL A 287 15.95 -11.93 -5.41
C VAL A 287 14.77 -12.79 -4.96
N ARG A 288 13.58 -12.56 -5.49
CA ARG A 288 12.38 -13.34 -5.18
C ARG A 288 12.57 -14.81 -5.59
N GLU A 289 13.17 -15.07 -6.75
CA GLU A 289 13.42 -16.43 -7.23
C GLU A 289 14.52 -17.12 -6.40
N ILE A 290 15.54 -16.34 -5.96
CA ILE A 290 16.69 -16.88 -5.24
C ILE A 290 16.39 -17.19 -3.77
N LEU A 291 15.58 -16.36 -3.09
CA LEU A 291 15.40 -16.42 -1.65
C LEU A 291 14.05 -17.01 -1.19
N THR A 292 13.25 -17.57 -2.09
CA THR A 292 11.92 -18.12 -1.76
C THR A 292 11.99 -19.20 -0.67
N ASP A 293 13.04 -20.02 -0.65
CA ASP A 293 13.21 -21.13 0.29
C ASP A 293 14.16 -20.81 1.45
N VAL A 294 14.56 -19.56 1.60
CA VAL A 294 15.45 -19.17 2.71
C VAL A 294 14.60 -18.87 3.95
N ALA A 295 14.85 -19.63 5.01
CA ALA A 295 14.17 -19.42 6.30
C ALA A 295 14.38 -17.98 6.80
N ASP A 296 13.36 -17.42 7.46
CA ASP A 296 13.37 -16.07 8.05
C ASP A 296 13.46 -14.92 7.02
N VAL A 297 13.16 -15.24 5.73
CA VAL A 297 12.93 -14.28 4.65
C VAL A 297 11.46 -14.35 4.24
N HIS A 298 10.78 -13.21 4.21
CA HIS A 298 9.37 -13.13 3.84
C HIS A 298 9.11 -12.14 2.70
N PHE A 299 8.24 -12.52 1.75
CA PHE A 299 7.80 -11.68 0.65
C PHE A 299 6.33 -11.30 0.85
N ALA A 300 6.10 -10.10 1.38
CA ALA A 300 4.77 -9.52 1.55
C ALA A 300 4.34 -8.83 0.25
N GLN A 301 3.25 -9.32 -0.33
CA GLN A 301 2.68 -8.78 -1.56
C GLN A 301 1.51 -7.86 -1.21
N LEU A 302 1.64 -6.57 -1.54
CA LEU A 302 0.55 -5.60 -1.49
C LEU A 302 -0.02 -5.42 -2.90
N SER A 303 -1.32 -5.14 -2.98
CA SER A 303 -2.06 -5.03 -4.24
C SER A 303 -2.69 -3.64 -4.40
N SER A 304 -3.41 -3.43 -5.49
CA SER A 304 -4.18 -2.19 -5.71
C SER A 304 -5.26 -1.96 -4.65
N SER A 305 -5.77 -3.03 -4.01
CA SER A 305 -6.73 -2.91 -2.90
C SER A 305 -6.11 -2.32 -1.63
N ASP A 306 -4.78 -2.34 -1.51
CA ASP A 306 -4.04 -1.77 -0.39
C ASP A 306 -3.64 -0.30 -0.60
N VAL A 307 -3.98 0.28 -1.74
CA VAL A 307 -3.69 1.68 -2.04
C VAL A 307 -4.50 2.60 -1.13
N VAL A 308 -3.79 3.41 -0.35
CA VAL A 308 -4.36 4.39 0.58
C VAL A 308 -4.03 5.79 0.07
N ARG A 309 -4.96 6.35 -0.70
CA ARG A 309 -4.80 7.70 -1.28
C ARG A 309 -6.06 8.54 -1.07
N HIS A 310 -5.91 9.84 -1.19
CA HIS A 310 -7.07 10.71 -1.26
C HIS A 310 -7.95 10.30 -2.47
N ARG A 311 -9.27 10.23 -2.29
CA ARG A 311 -10.23 9.79 -3.33
C ARG A 311 -9.96 10.45 -4.68
N LEU A 312 -9.75 11.77 -4.68
CA LEU A 312 -9.49 12.53 -5.91
C LEU A 312 -8.21 12.06 -6.64
N VAL A 313 -7.18 11.63 -5.90
CA VAL A 313 -5.95 11.10 -6.53
C VAL A 313 -6.24 9.79 -7.25
N GLY A 314 -7.08 8.92 -6.69
CA GLY A 314 -7.55 7.71 -7.36
C GLY A 314 -8.31 8.05 -8.65
N GLU A 315 -9.27 8.95 -8.57
CA GLU A 315 -10.05 9.42 -9.73
C GLU A 315 -9.18 10.02 -10.85
N ILE A 316 -8.11 10.76 -10.48
CA ILE A 316 -7.13 11.32 -11.43
C ILE A 316 -6.36 10.17 -12.12
N VAL A 317 -5.82 9.22 -11.37
CA VAL A 317 -5.07 8.07 -11.93
C VAL A 317 -5.93 7.27 -12.90
N ASP A 318 -7.17 6.98 -12.52
CA ASP A 318 -8.13 6.26 -13.37
C ASP A 318 -8.46 7.05 -14.64
N ALA A 319 -8.55 8.39 -14.55
CA ALA A 319 -8.78 9.24 -15.73
C ALA A 319 -7.60 9.20 -16.71
N TYR A 320 -6.36 9.24 -16.22
CA TYR A 320 -5.17 9.10 -17.05
C TYR A 320 -5.08 7.71 -17.67
N ALA A 321 -5.32 6.65 -16.91
CA ALA A 321 -5.33 5.28 -17.45
C ALA A 321 -6.34 5.10 -18.58
N ARG A 322 -7.56 5.63 -18.45
CA ARG A 322 -8.56 5.62 -19.52
C ARG A 322 -8.08 6.40 -20.75
N TRP A 323 -7.43 7.53 -20.56
CA TRP A 323 -6.90 8.34 -21.66
C TRP A 323 -5.78 7.62 -22.41
N ASP A 324 -4.85 6.97 -21.70
CA ASP A 324 -3.76 6.20 -22.30
C ASP A 324 -4.29 5.04 -23.17
N VAL A 325 -5.24 4.26 -22.65
CA VAL A 325 -5.91 3.19 -23.41
C VAL A 325 -6.61 3.72 -24.66
N ALA A 326 -7.30 4.87 -24.54
CA ALA A 326 -7.96 5.50 -25.69
C ALA A 326 -6.97 5.95 -26.75
N ARG A 327 -5.81 6.48 -26.35
CA ARG A 327 -4.72 6.92 -27.22
C ARG A 327 -4.05 5.75 -27.95
N GLU A 328 -3.76 4.66 -27.24
CA GLU A 328 -3.22 3.43 -27.85
C GLU A 328 -4.16 2.85 -28.90
N ASN A 329 -5.46 2.79 -28.60
CA ASN A 329 -6.49 2.34 -29.52
C ASN A 329 -6.62 3.24 -30.77
N GLN A 330 -6.42 4.55 -30.62
CA GLN A 330 -6.40 5.48 -31.76
C GLN A 330 -5.16 5.29 -32.63
N GLN A 331 -3.99 5.09 -32.01
CA GLN A 331 -2.74 4.82 -32.73
C GLN A 331 -2.80 3.48 -33.50
N ALA A 332 -3.34 2.43 -32.87
CA ALA A 332 -3.54 1.14 -33.51
C ALA A 332 -4.46 1.25 -34.76
N LYS A 333 -5.54 2.02 -34.64
CA LYS A 333 -6.46 2.27 -35.78
C LYS A 333 -5.81 3.07 -36.90
N SER A 334 -4.96 4.05 -36.60
CA SER A 334 -4.26 4.87 -37.59
C SER A 334 -3.17 4.07 -38.33
N VAL A 335 -2.51 3.10 -37.68
CA VAL A 335 -1.54 2.19 -38.32
C VAL A 335 -2.23 1.22 -39.28
N GLN A 336 -3.46 0.76 -38.95
CA GLN A 336 -4.24 -0.11 -39.84
C GLN A 336 -4.87 0.61 -41.03
N ALA A 337 -5.00 1.93 -40.96
CA ALA A 337 -5.65 2.76 -42.03
C ALA A 337 -4.70 3.25 -43.13
N VAL A 338 -3.40 2.83 -43.14
CA VAL A 338 -2.49 3.18 -44.27
C VAL A 338 -2.78 2.26 -45.45
N PRO A 339 -3.40 2.77 -46.58
CA PRO A 339 -3.64 1.94 -47.73
C PRO A 339 -2.31 1.53 -48.36
N GLY A 340 -2.18 0.23 -48.63
CA GLY A 340 -1.04 -0.32 -49.35
C GLY A 340 -0.76 0.44 -50.66
N ARG A 341 0.45 0.95 -50.78
CA ARG A 341 0.96 1.56 -52.00
C ARG A 341 0.85 0.55 -53.14
N PRO A 342 0.17 0.85 -54.28
CA PRO A 342 0.09 -0.10 -55.37
C PRO A 342 1.50 -0.34 -55.94
N THR A 343 1.91 -1.58 -55.96
CA THR A 343 3.11 -2.04 -56.67
C THR A 343 2.91 -1.77 -58.16
N GLN A 344 3.64 -0.81 -58.70
CA GLN A 344 3.70 -0.59 -60.15
C GLN A 344 4.37 -1.82 -60.80
N GLY A 345 3.52 -2.55 -61.54
CA GLY A 345 3.93 -3.69 -62.33
C GLY A 345 4.97 -3.30 -63.36
N GLY A 346 6.02 -4.12 -63.46
CA GLY A 346 7.08 -4.04 -64.42
C GLY A 346 6.55 -4.10 -65.87
N ARG A 347 6.91 -3.11 -66.68
CA ARG A 347 6.77 -3.13 -68.12
C ARG A 347 8.00 -3.74 -68.73
N ALA A 348 7.87 -4.98 -69.18
CA ALA A 348 8.82 -5.62 -70.09
C ALA A 348 8.80 -4.85 -71.42
N GLY A 349 9.88 -4.24 -71.81
CA GLY A 349 10.15 -3.62 -73.09
C GLY A 349 11.09 -4.44 -73.93
N ARG A 350 10.58 -4.99 -75.02
CA ARG A 350 11.27 -5.71 -76.06
C ARG A 350 12.13 -4.80 -76.95
N ARG A 351 13.32 -5.30 -77.31
CA ARG A 351 14.04 -5.23 -78.59
C ARG A 351 14.30 -3.84 -79.26
N ARG A 352 15.51 -3.50 -79.53
CA ARG A 352 16.39 -3.89 -80.67
C ARG A 352 17.82 -3.48 -80.37
#